data_88f92a718222d5e577d26cdeab508793
#
_entry.id   88f92a718222d5e577d26cdeab508793
#
_cell.length_a   1.000
_cell.length_b   1.000
_cell.length_c   1.000
_cell.angle_alpha   90.00
_cell.angle_beta   90.00
_cell.angle_gamma   90.00
#
_symmetry.space_group_name_H-M   'P 1'
#
loop_
_entity.id
_entity.type
_entity.pdbx_description
1 polymer ?
#
loop_
_entity_poly.entity_id
_entity_poly.type
_entity_poly.pdbx_seq_one_letter_code
_entity_poly.pdbx_strand_id
1 'polypeptide(L)'
;ILTGQYSHRNGFYNNTNSRFDGSQVTFPKLLQKAGYQTAVIGKWHLVSDPTGFDHWHILPGQGRYYNPPMIRDGKPVQHDGYVTDLISDFSTDWIKNRDKSKPFLLMTQHKAPHREWAPALRHLGHDKDRKYPEPATLFDDYANRGPGVAGQD
;
A
#
# COMPACT_ATOMS: atom_id res chain seq x y z
N ILE A 1 -4.25 -10.10 -4.58
CA ILE A 1 -4.11 -10.64 -3.21
C ILE A 1 -5.48 -10.77 -2.54
N LEU A 2 -6.29 -9.69 -2.42
CA LEU A 2 -7.53 -9.69 -1.63
C LEU A 2 -8.50 -10.84 -1.95
N THR A 3 -8.68 -11.16 -3.24
CA THR A 3 -9.61 -12.19 -3.71
C THR A 3 -8.96 -13.54 -3.96
N GLY A 4 -7.63 -13.63 -3.99
CA GLY A 4 -6.91 -14.81 -4.45
C GLY A 4 -7.09 -15.12 -5.94
N GLN A 5 -7.61 -14.16 -6.72
CA GLN A 5 -7.90 -14.35 -8.14
C GLN A 5 -7.07 -13.41 -9.01
N TYR A 6 -6.82 -13.83 -10.24
CA TYR A 6 -6.19 -12.99 -11.27
C TYR A 6 -7.12 -11.84 -11.71
N SER A 7 -6.53 -10.79 -12.27
CA SER A 7 -7.23 -9.55 -12.68
C SER A 7 -8.41 -9.81 -13.61
N HIS A 8 -8.29 -10.73 -14.58
CA HIS A 8 -9.38 -11.08 -15.49
C HIS A 8 -10.58 -11.79 -14.80
N ARG A 9 -10.39 -12.27 -13.57
CA ARG A 9 -11.45 -12.90 -12.78
C ARG A 9 -12.07 -11.94 -11.77
N ASN A 10 -11.24 -11.09 -11.13
CA ASN A 10 -11.72 -10.13 -10.14
C ASN A 10 -12.14 -8.78 -10.72
N GLY A 11 -11.91 -8.54 -12.03
CA GLY A 11 -12.35 -7.34 -12.74
C GLY A 11 -11.48 -6.09 -12.51
N PHE A 12 -10.41 -6.16 -11.72
CA PHE A 12 -9.48 -5.05 -11.55
C PHE A 12 -8.27 -5.20 -12.48
N TYR A 13 -8.36 -4.59 -13.66
CA TYR A 13 -7.38 -4.80 -14.74
C TYR A 13 -6.17 -3.87 -14.67
N ASN A 14 -6.37 -2.62 -14.24
CA ASN A 14 -5.33 -1.60 -14.20
C ASN A 14 -5.68 -0.46 -13.23
N ASN A 15 -4.71 0.43 -13.00
CA ASN A 15 -4.84 1.57 -12.09
C ASN A 15 -5.47 2.82 -12.73
N THR A 16 -5.78 2.78 -14.04
CA THR A 16 -6.24 3.96 -14.77
C THR A 16 -7.75 4.10 -14.75
N ASN A 17 -8.46 3.02 -15.06
CA ASN A 17 -9.91 3.03 -15.23
C ASN A 17 -10.64 1.88 -14.53
N SER A 18 -9.94 1.03 -13.78
CA SER A 18 -10.56 -0.01 -12.99
C SER A 18 -10.92 0.50 -11.60
N ARG A 19 -12.08 0.05 -11.10
CA ARG A 19 -12.53 0.22 -9.72
C ARG A 19 -12.76 -1.16 -9.13
N PHE A 20 -12.17 -1.45 -7.98
CA PHE A 20 -12.34 -2.74 -7.34
C PHE A 20 -13.78 -2.90 -6.84
N ASP A 21 -14.41 -4.00 -7.22
CA ASP A 21 -15.72 -4.36 -6.69
C ASP A 21 -15.58 -4.95 -5.27
N GLY A 22 -15.86 -4.11 -4.30
CA GLY A 22 -15.80 -4.46 -2.89
C GLY A 22 -16.88 -5.46 -2.45
N SER A 23 -17.85 -5.84 -3.29
CA SER A 23 -18.87 -6.86 -2.97
C SER A 23 -18.30 -8.28 -3.00
N GLN A 24 -17.22 -8.49 -3.74
CA GLN A 24 -16.55 -9.79 -3.88
C GLN A 24 -16.12 -10.37 -2.54
N VAL A 25 -15.99 -11.70 -2.51
CA VAL A 25 -15.38 -12.41 -1.38
C VAL A 25 -13.90 -12.09 -1.33
N THR A 26 -13.44 -11.60 -0.19
CA THR A 26 -12.04 -11.29 0.08
C THR A 26 -11.60 -11.95 1.38
N PHE A 27 -10.30 -12.24 1.51
CA PHE A 27 -9.80 -12.88 2.73
C PHE A 27 -10.03 -12.04 4.00
N PRO A 28 -9.98 -10.68 4.00
CA PRO A 28 -10.33 -9.91 5.18
C PRO A 28 -11.78 -10.12 5.63
N LYS A 29 -12.73 -10.20 4.68
CA LYS A 29 -14.14 -10.52 5.01
C LYS A 29 -14.31 -11.89 5.65
N LEU A 30 -13.54 -12.89 5.18
CA LEU A 30 -13.59 -14.23 5.75
C LEU A 30 -13.03 -14.24 7.18
N LEU A 31 -11.92 -13.53 7.42
CA LEU A 31 -11.35 -13.38 8.75
C LEU A 31 -12.27 -12.61 9.68
N GLN A 32 -12.90 -11.53 9.21
CA GLN A 32 -13.89 -10.78 9.99
C GLN A 32 -15.06 -11.68 10.42
N LYS A 33 -15.58 -12.51 9.50
CA LYS A 33 -16.62 -13.50 9.83
C LYS A 33 -16.14 -14.56 10.83
N ALA A 34 -14.85 -14.86 10.85
CA ALA A 34 -14.24 -15.79 11.81
C ALA A 34 -13.90 -15.14 13.17
N GLY A 35 -14.32 -13.88 13.40
CA GLY A 35 -14.16 -13.17 14.66
C GLY A 35 -12.85 -12.40 14.81
N TYR A 36 -12.09 -12.23 13.73
CA TYR A 36 -10.91 -11.37 13.72
C TYR A 36 -11.30 -9.90 13.74
N GLN A 37 -10.57 -9.07 14.47
CA GLN A 37 -10.51 -7.64 14.24
C GLN A 37 -9.67 -7.37 13.00
N THR A 38 -10.19 -6.55 12.09
CA THR A 38 -9.54 -6.34 10.80
C THR A 38 -9.26 -4.85 10.54
N ALA A 39 -8.04 -4.54 10.12
CA ALA A 39 -7.68 -3.17 9.75
C ALA A 39 -6.78 -3.12 8.52
N VAL A 40 -6.90 -2.01 7.76
CA VAL A 40 -5.94 -1.64 6.73
C VAL A 40 -5.49 -0.19 6.93
N ILE A 41 -4.18 0.02 6.97
CA ILE A 41 -3.56 1.34 7.17
C ILE A 41 -2.49 1.56 6.10
N GLY A 42 -2.60 2.65 5.36
CA GLY A 42 -1.64 3.03 4.33
C GLY A 42 -2.18 3.02 2.90
N LYS A 43 -1.31 2.80 1.92
CA LYS A 43 -1.65 2.98 0.51
C LYS A 43 -2.79 2.06 0.06
N TRP A 44 -3.83 2.68 -0.52
CA TRP A 44 -4.97 1.99 -1.12
C TRP A 44 -5.23 2.52 -2.52
N HIS A 45 -4.88 1.74 -3.53
CA HIS A 45 -4.96 2.17 -4.93
C HIS A 45 -6.02 1.35 -5.70
N LEU A 46 -7.18 1.13 -5.09
CA LEU A 46 -8.26 0.35 -5.67
C LEU A 46 -9.50 1.18 -6.04
N VAL A 47 -9.45 2.50 -5.84
CA VAL A 47 -10.49 3.49 -6.19
C VAL A 47 -11.78 3.37 -5.38
N SER A 48 -12.11 2.20 -4.87
CA SER A 48 -13.26 1.95 -3.96
C SER A 48 -12.82 2.02 -2.50
N ASP A 49 -13.74 2.25 -1.61
CA ASP A 49 -13.51 2.15 -0.17
C ASP A 49 -13.16 0.71 0.22
N PRO A 50 -12.31 0.51 1.23
CA PRO A 50 -12.03 -0.80 1.78
C PRO A 50 -13.27 -1.48 2.33
N THR A 51 -13.42 -2.78 2.08
CA THR A 51 -14.49 -3.61 2.63
C THR A 51 -13.92 -4.85 3.31
N GLY A 52 -14.58 -5.30 4.39
CA GLY A 52 -14.07 -6.40 5.22
C GLY A 52 -13.02 -5.96 6.24
N PHE A 53 -13.00 -4.66 6.55
CA PHE A 53 -12.17 -4.08 7.59
C PHE A 53 -13.04 -3.31 8.58
N ASP A 54 -12.79 -3.54 9.88
CA ASP A 54 -13.46 -2.82 10.97
C ASP A 54 -12.91 -1.39 11.11
N HIS A 55 -11.65 -1.20 10.73
CA HIS A 55 -10.98 0.09 10.71
C HIS A 55 -10.12 0.24 9.46
N TRP A 56 -10.14 1.42 8.87
CA TRP A 56 -9.26 1.73 7.76
C TRP A 56 -8.83 3.20 7.75
N HIS A 57 -7.52 3.40 7.53
CA HIS A 57 -6.93 4.72 7.45
C HIS A 57 -6.01 4.75 6.23
N ILE A 58 -6.57 5.11 5.09
CA ILE A 58 -5.92 4.89 3.81
C ILE A 58 -5.33 6.15 3.19
N LEU A 59 -4.20 5.93 2.51
CA LEU A 59 -3.58 6.87 1.59
C LEU A 59 -4.10 6.57 0.18
N PRO A 60 -5.03 7.36 -0.38
CA PRO A 60 -5.68 7.04 -1.64
C PRO A 60 -4.75 7.23 -2.84
N GLY A 61 -4.93 6.39 -3.86
CA GLY A 61 -4.21 6.47 -5.12
C GLY A 61 -2.69 6.32 -4.95
N GLN A 62 -1.92 7.19 -5.59
CA GLN A 62 -0.46 7.21 -5.45
C GLN A 62 0.00 7.80 -4.11
N GLY A 63 -0.79 8.71 -3.54
CA GLY A 63 -0.47 9.38 -2.29
C GLY A 63 0.71 10.35 -2.39
N ARG A 64 0.99 11.04 -1.27
CA ARG A 64 2.14 11.94 -1.12
C ARG A 64 3.06 11.44 -0.04
N TYR A 65 4.37 11.70 -0.18
CA TYR A 65 5.35 11.35 0.85
C TYR A 65 5.29 12.26 2.07
N TYR A 66 4.96 13.55 1.86
CA TYR A 66 4.86 14.53 2.92
C TYR A 66 3.46 15.14 2.97
N ASN A 67 3.00 15.39 4.17
CA ASN A 67 1.72 16.04 4.47
C ASN A 67 0.56 15.45 3.66
N PRO A 68 0.34 14.12 3.76
CA PRO A 68 -0.62 13.44 2.92
C PRO A 68 -2.06 13.75 3.32
N PRO A 69 -2.97 14.04 2.37
CA PRO A 69 -4.38 13.83 2.60
C PRO A 69 -4.65 12.33 2.68
N MET A 70 -5.39 11.90 3.68
CA MET A 70 -5.79 10.51 3.89
C MET A 70 -7.31 10.41 4.11
N ILE A 71 -7.81 9.19 4.16
CA ILE A 71 -9.22 8.92 4.48
C ILE A 71 -9.27 7.94 5.64
N ARG A 72 -9.90 8.33 6.72
CA ARG A 72 -10.08 7.50 7.91
C ARG A 72 -11.54 7.13 8.07
N ASP A 73 -11.87 5.85 7.93
CA ASP A 73 -13.22 5.33 8.08
C ASP A 73 -14.28 6.16 7.32
N GLY A 74 -13.97 6.48 6.03
CA GLY A 74 -14.82 7.28 5.14
C GLY A 74 -14.71 8.80 5.28
N LYS A 75 -13.92 9.31 6.22
CA LYS A 75 -13.77 10.76 6.47
C LYS A 75 -12.42 11.26 5.97
N PRO A 76 -12.37 12.31 5.13
CA PRO A 76 -11.12 12.94 4.75
C PRO A 76 -10.40 13.54 5.98
N VAL A 77 -9.10 13.33 6.07
CA VAL A 77 -8.24 13.87 7.14
C VAL A 77 -6.94 14.34 6.51
N GLN A 78 -6.53 15.57 6.84
CA GLN A 78 -5.21 16.08 6.48
C GLN A 78 -4.22 15.76 7.59
N HIS A 79 -3.05 15.25 7.23
CA HIS A 79 -1.96 14.99 8.17
C HIS A 79 -0.73 15.80 7.81
N ASP A 80 0.00 16.22 8.80
CA ASP A 80 1.34 16.81 8.67
C ASP A 80 2.39 15.77 9.04
N GLY A 81 3.46 15.70 8.25
CA GLY A 81 4.57 14.78 8.49
C GLY A 81 4.90 13.86 7.32
N TYR A 82 5.83 12.95 7.59
CA TYR A 82 6.31 11.97 6.60
C TYR A 82 5.42 10.73 6.61
N VAL A 83 4.89 10.37 5.44
CA VAL A 83 3.84 9.34 5.33
C VAL A 83 4.24 7.97 5.86
N THR A 84 5.52 7.59 5.73
CA THR A 84 5.99 6.29 6.26
C THR A 84 5.92 6.26 7.78
N ASP A 85 6.29 7.36 8.44
CA ASP A 85 6.20 7.50 9.90
C ASP A 85 4.75 7.49 10.33
N LEU A 86 3.91 8.29 9.69
CA LEU A 86 2.48 8.35 9.99
C LEU A 86 1.80 6.98 9.87
N ILE A 87 2.08 6.22 8.81
CA ILE A 87 1.52 4.87 8.64
C ILE A 87 2.02 3.94 9.73
N SER A 88 3.30 4.03 10.11
CA SER A 88 3.90 3.23 11.19
C SER A 88 3.26 3.56 12.54
N ASP A 89 3.08 4.84 12.83
CA ASP A 89 2.49 5.30 14.09
C ASP A 89 1.02 4.88 14.20
N PHE A 90 0.21 5.10 13.16
CA PHE A 90 -1.19 4.66 13.13
C PHE A 90 -1.32 3.14 13.27
N SER A 91 -0.45 2.38 12.61
CA SER A 91 -0.44 0.92 12.72
C SER A 91 -0.08 0.45 14.13
N THR A 92 0.93 1.07 14.73
CA THR A 92 1.37 0.80 16.09
C THR A 92 0.29 1.14 17.10
N ASP A 93 -0.35 2.29 16.96
CA ASP A 93 -1.42 2.73 17.83
C ASP A 93 -2.65 1.84 17.72
N TRP A 94 -2.99 1.41 16.50
CA TRP A 94 -4.07 0.45 16.32
C TRP A 94 -3.76 -0.87 17.03
N ILE A 95 -2.53 -1.41 16.88
CA ILE A 95 -2.10 -2.64 17.58
C ILE A 95 -2.19 -2.48 19.11
N LYS A 96 -1.78 -1.33 19.65
CA LYS A 96 -1.82 -1.08 21.11
C LYS A 96 -3.25 -1.02 21.63
N ASN A 97 -4.16 -0.42 20.89
CA ASN A 97 -5.53 -0.11 21.31
C ASN A 97 -6.58 -1.13 20.87
N ARG A 98 -6.20 -2.16 20.10
CA ARG A 98 -7.13 -3.21 19.67
C ARG A 98 -7.70 -4.01 20.84
N ASP A 99 -8.82 -4.68 20.66
CA ASP A 99 -9.34 -5.67 21.60
C ASP A 99 -8.38 -6.86 21.68
N LYS A 100 -7.67 -6.99 22.79
CA LYS A 100 -6.66 -8.04 23.01
C LYS A 100 -7.24 -9.42 23.19
N SER A 101 -8.55 -9.55 23.38
CA SER A 101 -9.24 -10.84 23.49
C SER A 101 -9.52 -11.48 22.13
N LYS A 102 -9.34 -10.73 21.02
CA LYS A 102 -9.60 -11.21 19.66
C LYS A 102 -8.34 -11.37 18.85
N PRO A 103 -8.27 -12.37 17.96
CA PRO A 103 -7.26 -12.41 16.93
C PRO A 103 -7.44 -11.21 15.99
N PHE A 104 -6.40 -10.85 15.26
CA PHE A 104 -6.47 -9.67 14.39
C PHE A 104 -5.78 -9.89 13.05
N LEU A 105 -6.23 -9.13 12.06
CA LEU A 105 -5.56 -8.87 10.79
C LEU A 105 -5.25 -7.38 10.73
N LEU A 106 -3.99 -7.03 10.53
CA LEU A 106 -3.58 -5.68 10.17
C LEU A 106 -2.79 -5.71 8.85
N MET A 107 -3.27 -4.99 7.86
CA MET A 107 -2.54 -4.73 6.62
C MET A 107 -1.90 -3.34 6.72
N THR A 108 -0.58 -3.28 6.91
CA THR A 108 0.19 -2.02 6.87
C THR A 108 0.82 -1.87 5.50
N GLN A 109 0.42 -0.85 4.75
CA GLN A 109 0.78 -0.68 3.34
C GLN A 109 1.48 0.66 3.11
N HIS A 110 2.82 0.65 3.10
CA HIS A 110 3.61 1.85 2.86
C HIS A 110 3.59 2.29 1.39
N LYS A 111 3.72 3.63 1.16
CA LYS A 111 3.97 4.18 -0.18
C LYS A 111 5.41 3.88 -0.64
N ALA A 112 6.37 4.00 0.27
CA ALA A 112 7.77 3.70 -0.02
C ALA A 112 7.95 2.21 -0.40
N PRO A 113 8.80 1.87 -1.37
CA PRO A 113 9.73 2.72 -2.11
C PRO A 113 9.24 3.13 -3.52
N HIS A 114 7.95 3.43 -3.69
CA HIS A 114 7.42 3.84 -5.00
C HIS A 114 8.10 5.13 -5.51
N ARG A 115 8.15 5.31 -6.85
CA ARG A 115 8.75 6.50 -7.52
C ARG A 115 8.32 7.83 -6.86
N GLU A 116 9.07 8.85 -7.11
CA GLU A 116 9.44 10.04 -6.38
C GLU A 116 10.50 9.75 -5.30
N TRP A 117 10.58 8.53 -4.76
CA TRP A 117 11.61 8.07 -3.82
C TRP A 117 12.05 9.13 -2.80
N ALA A 118 11.11 9.93 -2.29
CA ALA A 118 11.41 10.96 -1.32
C ALA A 118 11.65 10.32 0.07
N PRO A 119 12.89 10.32 0.56
CA PRO A 119 13.21 9.80 1.89
C PRO A 119 12.79 10.78 2.98
N ALA A 120 12.71 10.32 4.22
CA ALA A 120 12.64 11.24 5.35
C ALA A 120 13.91 12.08 5.43
N LEU A 121 13.77 13.37 5.82
CA LEU A 121 14.90 14.31 5.88
C LEU A 121 16.07 13.80 6.72
N ARG A 122 15.78 13.08 7.81
CA ARG A 122 16.80 12.46 8.67
C ARG A 122 17.65 11.38 7.97
N HIS A 123 17.22 10.88 6.82
CA HIS A 123 17.94 9.88 6.04
C HIS A 123 18.66 10.47 4.82
N LEU A 124 18.50 11.79 4.56
CA LEU A 124 19.25 12.45 3.50
C LEU A 124 20.74 12.34 3.75
N GLY A 125 21.45 11.80 2.78
CA GLY A 125 22.89 11.63 2.85
C GLY A 125 23.38 10.42 3.66
N HIS A 126 22.50 9.58 4.19
CA HIS A 126 22.87 8.37 4.95
C HIS A 126 23.85 7.47 4.17
N ASP A 127 23.62 7.30 2.89
CA ASP A 127 24.41 6.42 2.02
C ASP A 127 25.20 7.18 0.93
N LYS A 128 25.42 8.49 1.08
CA LYS A 128 26.04 9.33 0.05
C LYS A 128 27.44 8.88 -0.38
N ASP A 129 28.19 8.27 0.52
CA ASP A 129 29.55 7.80 0.27
C ASP A 129 29.61 6.29 -0.02
N ARG A 130 28.46 5.61 -0.02
CA ARG A 130 28.37 4.18 -0.28
C ARG A 130 28.40 3.90 -1.78
N LYS A 131 29.34 3.05 -2.19
CA LYS A 131 29.35 2.49 -3.54
C LYS A 131 28.48 1.24 -3.58
N TYR A 132 27.49 1.24 -4.47
CA TYR A 132 26.68 0.07 -4.72
C TYR A 132 27.27 -0.73 -5.88
N PRO A 133 27.32 -2.07 -5.78
CA PRO A 133 27.76 -2.90 -6.91
C PRO A 133 26.73 -2.76 -8.05
N GLU A 134 27.24 -2.46 -9.24
CA GLU A 134 26.41 -2.42 -10.44
C GLU A 134 26.20 -3.84 -10.95
N PRO A 135 24.94 -4.32 -11.06
CA PRO A 135 24.70 -5.61 -11.69
C PRO A 135 25.04 -5.57 -13.18
N ALA A 136 25.48 -6.69 -13.75
CA ALA A 136 25.85 -6.79 -15.16
C ALA A 136 24.69 -6.40 -16.12
N THR A 137 23.47 -6.41 -15.61
CA THR A 137 22.27 -6.06 -16.37
C THR A 137 21.78 -4.63 -16.16
N LEU A 138 22.53 -3.77 -15.45
CA LEU A 138 22.10 -2.38 -15.17
C LEU A 138 21.86 -1.57 -16.44
N PHE A 139 22.70 -1.80 -17.47
CA PHE A 139 22.61 -1.15 -18.78
C PHE A 139 22.33 -2.20 -19.87
N ASP A 140 21.44 -3.15 -19.59
CA ASP A 140 21.03 -4.17 -20.55
C ASP A 140 20.34 -3.50 -21.75
N ASP A 141 20.72 -3.88 -22.97
CA ASP A 141 20.09 -3.41 -24.21
C ASP A 141 18.76 -4.11 -24.51
N TYR A 142 18.37 -5.05 -23.64
CA TYR A 142 17.18 -5.91 -23.79
C TYR A 142 17.14 -6.74 -25.09
N ALA A 143 18.30 -6.94 -25.75
CA ALA A 143 18.39 -7.76 -26.95
C ALA A 143 17.80 -9.16 -26.72
N ASN A 144 17.04 -9.64 -27.70
CA ASN A 144 16.35 -10.94 -27.65
C ASN A 144 15.29 -11.11 -26.55
N ARG A 145 14.80 -10.02 -25.99
CA ARG A 145 13.67 -10.03 -25.04
C ARG A 145 12.37 -9.59 -25.70
N GLY A 146 11.25 -9.97 -25.10
CA GLY A 146 9.94 -9.58 -25.63
C GLY A 146 9.69 -8.07 -25.54
N PRO A 147 8.80 -7.52 -26.39
CA PRO A 147 8.56 -6.08 -26.48
C PRO A 147 8.05 -5.46 -25.15
N GLY A 148 7.42 -6.25 -24.30
CA GLY A 148 6.98 -5.80 -22.98
C GLY A 148 8.14 -5.45 -22.03
N VAL A 149 9.33 -6.01 -22.23
CA VAL A 149 10.53 -5.68 -21.46
C VAL A 149 11.16 -4.38 -21.96
N ALA A 150 11.25 -4.24 -23.30
CA ALA A 150 11.81 -3.04 -23.94
C ALA A 150 10.92 -1.78 -23.71
N GLY A 151 9.64 -1.97 -23.42
CA GLY A 151 8.69 -0.89 -23.14
C GLY A 151 8.56 -0.51 -21.65
N GLN A 152 9.43 -1.00 -20.76
CA GLN A 152 9.46 -0.59 -19.36
C GLN A 152 10.26 0.72 -19.20
N ASP A 153 9.72 1.63 -18.35
CA ASP A 153 10.39 2.88 -17.97
C ASP A 153 11.49 2.61 -16.92
#